data_06ef8f3c22e7d7cfbe84e54640bb9104
#
_entry.id   06ef8f3c22e7d7cfbe84e54640bb9104
#
_cell.length_a   1.000
_cell.length_b   1.000
_cell.length_c   1.000
_cell.angle_alpha   90.00
_cell.angle_beta   90.00
_cell.angle_gamma   90.00
#
_symmetry.space_group_name_H-M   'P 1'
#
loop_
_entity.id
_entity.type
_entity.pdbx_description
1 polymer ?
#
loop_
_entity_poly.entity_id
_entity_poly.type
_entity_poly.pdbx_seq_one_letter_code
_entity_poly.pdbx_strand_id
1 'polypeptide(L)'
;RGNPTIEAEVTLETGVRARAAVPSGASTGAHEAVELRDGDRSRFLGKGVLTAVDNINTTIAEAIRGFDAREQIKIDRTMIELDGTPNKRNLGANAILAVSMAAARAGAAADHMPLWRYLAETTNADLLPVPMMNILNGGAHAPNNVDIQEFMVMPIGAETFSEGLRMGVEVFHHLKKVLSDQGK
;
A
#
# COMPACT_ATOMS: atom_id res chain seq x y z
N ARG A 1 0.00 13.71 6.07
CA ARG A 1 -0.76 13.90 7.33
C ARG A 1 0.14 13.91 8.57
N GLY A 2 1.45 13.61 8.45
CA GLY A 2 2.43 13.69 9.54
C GLY A 2 2.39 12.55 10.57
N ASN A 3 1.53 11.57 10.41
CA ASN A 3 1.56 10.36 11.25
C ASN A 3 2.64 9.39 10.73
N PRO A 4 3.33 8.65 11.62
CA PRO A 4 4.33 7.67 11.22
C PRO A 4 3.70 6.49 10.47
N THR A 5 4.48 5.90 9.56
CA THR A 5 4.24 4.58 9.00
C THR A 5 5.49 3.72 9.14
N ILE A 6 5.49 2.53 8.58
CA ILE A 6 6.57 1.55 8.71
C ILE A 6 7.29 1.42 7.37
N GLU A 7 8.62 1.37 7.43
CA GLU A 7 9.48 0.85 6.38
C GLU A 7 10.26 -0.35 6.93
N ALA A 8 10.28 -1.47 6.21
CA ALA A 8 11.13 -2.61 6.50
C ALA A 8 12.27 -2.71 5.49
N GLU A 9 13.44 -3.14 5.95
CA GLU A 9 14.58 -3.51 5.10
C GLU A 9 14.86 -5.01 5.26
N VAL A 10 15.00 -5.70 4.14
CA VAL A 10 15.48 -7.10 4.08
C VAL A 10 16.88 -7.09 3.51
N THR A 11 17.81 -7.77 4.18
CA THR A 11 19.19 -7.99 3.72
C THR A 11 19.40 -9.48 3.49
N LEU A 12 19.84 -9.86 2.29
CA LEU A 12 20.17 -11.23 1.92
C LEU A 12 21.63 -11.53 2.28
N GLU A 13 21.97 -12.82 2.41
CA GLU A 13 23.35 -13.27 2.63
C GLU A 13 24.32 -12.81 1.52
N THR A 14 23.82 -12.64 0.31
CA THR A 14 24.56 -12.09 -0.83
C THR A 14 24.91 -10.61 -0.71
N GLY A 15 24.39 -9.91 0.33
CA GLY A 15 24.55 -8.48 0.52
C GLY A 15 23.48 -7.63 -0.20
N VAL A 16 22.60 -8.24 -0.98
CA VAL A 16 21.45 -7.52 -1.58
C VAL A 16 20.56 -6.98 -0.47
N ARG A 17 20.16 -5.70 -0.60
CA ARG A 17 19.24 -5.03 0.33
C ARG A 17 18.05 -4.46 -0.41
N ALA A 18 16.88 -4.59 0.16
CA ALA A 18 15.67 -4.00 -0.37
C ALA A 18 14.77 -3.46 0.74
N ARG A 19 14.07 -2.37 0.45
CA ARG A 19 13.18 -1.68 1.38
C ARG A 19 11.78 -1.56 0.82
N ALA A 20 10.81 -1.57 1.72
CA ALA A 20 9.44 -1.26 1.39
C ALA A 20 8.76 -0.50 2.53
N ALA A 21 8.11 0.61 2.17
CA ALA A 21 7.29 1.38 3.09
C ALA A 21 5.81 1.01 2.90
N VAL A 22 5.08 0.86 4.00
CA VAL A 22 3.66 0.52 3.97
C VAL A 22 2.82 1.79 3.84
N PRO A 23 1.91 1.88 2.86
CA PRO A 23 0.94 2.96 2.82
C PRO A 23 -0.04 2.85 3.99
N SER A 24 -0.46 4.00 4.52
CA SER A 24 -1.49 4.10 5.56
C SER A 24 -2.74 4.75 4.98
N GLY A 25 -3.88 4.11 5.12
CA GLY A 25 -5.17 4.61 4.67
C GLY A 25 -5.70 5.78 5.50
N ALA A 26 -6.70 6.47 4.96
CA ALA A 26 -7.40 7.56 5.63
C ALA A 26 -8.60 7.08 6.44
N SER A 27 -9.24 6.05 5.96
CA SER A 27 -10.42 5.39 6.53
C SER A 27 -10.12 3.91 6.74
N THR A 28 -10.84 3.28 7.65
CA THR A 28 -10.76 1.85 7.92
C THR A 28 -12.14 1.22 7.79
N GLY A 29 -12.22 0.09 7.09
CA GLY A 29 -13.43 -0.74 7.03
C GLY A 29 -13.51 -1.71 8.21
N ALA A 30 -14.73 -2.15 8.54
CA ALA A 30 -14.96 -3.07 9.65
C ALA A 30 -14.31 -4.45 9.47
N HIS A 31 -14.00 -4.83 8.24
CA HIS A 31 -13.41 -6.12 7.87
C HIS A 31 -11.95 -6.04 7.43
N GLU A 32 -11.34 -4.85 7.51
CA GLU A 32 -9.93 -4.68 7.18
C GLU A 32 -9.01 -5.34 8.22
N ALA A 33 -7.84 -5.75 7.78
CA ALA A 33 -6.78 -6.15 8.67
C ALA A 33 -6.27 -4.95 9.50
N VAL A 34 -5.84 -5.21 10.74
CA VAL A 34 -5.52 -4.17 11.71
C VAL A 34 -4.17 -3.51 11.39
N GLU A 35 -4.19 -2.22 11.12
CA GLU A 35 -2.99 -1.39 11.19
C GLU A 35 -2.64 -1.19 12.67
N LEU A 36 -1.60 -1.86 13.14
CA LEU A 36 -1.21 -1.80 14.56
C LEU A 36 -0.64 -0.43 14.91
N ARG A 37 -1.27 0.21 15.88
CA ARG A 37 -0.89 1.50 16.45
C ARG A 37 -0.61 1.34 17.93
N ASP A 38 0.34 2.13 18.47
CA ASP A 38 0.81 1.98 19.85
C ASP A 38 -0.25 2.34 20.91
N GLY A 39 -1.20 3.22 20.57
CA GLY A 39 -2.21 3.70 21.51
C GLY A 39 -1.69 4.70 22.55
N ASP A 40 -0.40 4.94 22.63
CA ASP A 40 0.21 5.91 23.54
C ASP A 40 -0.10 7.35 23.10
N ARG A 41 -1.01 7.99 23.78
CA ARG A 41 -1.46 9.35 23.46
C ARG A 41 -0.39 10.42 23.63
N SER A 42 0.69 10.15 24.35
CA SER A 42 1.81 11.09 24.51
C SER A 42 2.65 11.22 23.24
N ARG A 43 2.52 10.24 22.32
CA ARG A 43 3.22 10.20 21.04
C ARG A 43 2.25 10.07 19.86
N PHE A 44 2.31 11.02 18.93
CA PHE A 44 1.43 11.06 17.75
C PHE A 44 -0.05 10.84 18.05
N LEU A 45 -0.52 11.27 19.22
CA LEU A 45 -1.91 11.10 19.69
C LEU A 45 -2.38 9.63 19.66
N GLY A 46 -1.48 8.68 19.97
CA GLY A 46 -1.74 7.24 19.94
C GLY A 46 -1.47 6.56 18.61
N LYS A 47 -1.07 7.33 17.58
CA LYS A 47 -0.84 6.79 16.22
C LYS A 47 0.62 6.39 15.96
N GLY A 48 1.44 6.19 17.00
CA GLY A 48 2.77 5.62 16.91
C GLY A 48 2.75 4.20 16.33
N VAL A 49 3.92 3.69 15.91
CA VAL A 49 4.08 2.36 15.28
C VAL A 49 5.26 1.57 15.85
N LEU A 50 5.73 1.93 17.06
CA LEU A 50 6.91 1.29 17.66
C LEU A 50 6.67 -0.18 17.98
N THR A 51 5.46 -0.54 18.42
CA THR A 51 5.08 -1.94 18.67
C THR A 51 5.19 -2.78 17.39
N ALA A 52 4.72 -2.26 16.27
CA ALA A 52 4.82 -2.95 15.00
C ALA A 52 6.28 -3.01 14.49
N VAL A 53 7.08 -1.98 14.73
CA VAL A 53 8.54 -2.00 14.46
C VAL A 53 9.24 -3.05 15.30
N ASP A 54 8.91 -3.16 16.57
CA ASP A 54 9.47 -4.18 17.47
C ASP A 54 9.10 -5.59 17.00
N ASN A 55 7.85 -5.82 16.61
CA ASN A 55 7.39 -7.09 16.03
C ASN A 55 8.21 -7.49 14.79
N ILE A 56 8.56 -6.52 13.93
CA ILE A 56 9.41 -6.78 12.75
C ILE A 56 10.81 -7.20 13.18
N ASN A 57 11.43 -6.45 14.10
CA ASN A 57 12.83 -6.62 14.45
C ASN A 57 13.09 -7.86 15.34
N THR A 58 12.06 -8.35 16.00
CA THR A 58 12.13 -9.50 16.92
C THR A 58 11.37 -10.70 16.35
N THR A 59 10.10 -10.79 16.60
CA THR A 59 9.24 -11.96 16.35
C THR A 59 9.25 -12.39 14.88
N ILE A 60 9.04 -11.44 13.95
CA ILE A 60 9.02 -11.74 12.52
C ILE A 60 10.42 -12.07 12.03
N ALA A 61 11.44 -11.28 12.41
CA ALA A 61 12.81 -11.49 11.98
C ALA A 61 13.34 -12.85 12.42
N GLU A 62 13.00 -13.31 13.62
CA GLU A 62 13.40 -14.65 14.10
C GLU A 62 12.75 -15.77 13.30
N ALA A 63 11.46 -15.62 12.97
CA ALA A 63 10.69 -16.66 12.31
C ALA A 63 11.08 -16.88 10.84
N ILE A 64 11.54 -15.83 10.13
CA ILE A 64 11.86 -15.91 8.69
C ILE A 64 13.36 -15.88 8.40
N ARG A 65 14.20 -15.76 9.41
CA ARG A 65 15.67 -15.75 9.24
C ARG A 65 16.14 -17.00 8.52
N GLY A 66 16.95 -16.82 7.48
CA GLY A 66 17.48 -17.92 6.66
C GLY A 66 16.51 -18.42 5.60
N PHE A 67 15.32 -17.83 5.45
CA PHE A 67 14.46 -18.17 4.33
C PHE A 67 15.01 -17.56 3.02
N ASP A 68 14.79 -18.26 1.92
CA ASP A 68 15.03 -17.68 0.59
C ASP A 68 13.95 -16.61 0.32
N ALA A 69 14.38 -15.38 -0.01
CA ALA A 69 13.45 -14.28 -0.29
C ALA A 69 12.53 -14.56 -1.50
N ARG A 70 12.87 -15.53 -2.35
CA ARG A 70 12.04 -15.98 -3.49
C ARG A 70 10.88 -16.88 -3.07
N GLU A 71 10.90 -17.42 -1.86
CA GLU A 71 9.82 -18.23 -1.31
C GLU A 71 8.70 -17.36 -0.71
N GLN A 72 8.19 -16.39 -1.50
CA GLN A 72 7.21 -15.40 -1.03
C GLN A 72 6.03 -16.01 -0.29
N ILE A 73 5.43 -17.07 -0.86
CA ILE A 73 4.27 -17.75 -0.24
C ILE A 73 4.60 -18.31 1.13
N LYS A 74 5.80 -18.86 1.28
CA LYS A 74 6.26 -19.42 2.56
C LYS A 74 6.48 -18.31 3.59
N ILE A 75 7.14 -17.22 3.21
CA ILE A 75 7.36 -16.05 4.06
C ILE A 75 6.01 -15.51 4.56
N ASP A 76 5.09 -15.25 3.64
CA ASP A 76 3.79 -14.67 3.95
C ASP A 76 2.95 -15.59 4.87
N ARG A 77 2.90 -16.88 4.56
CA ARG A 77 2.17 -17.86 5.39
C ARG A 77 2.77 -17.97 6.79
N THR A 78 4.09 -18.02 6.90
CA THR A 78 4.77 -18.05 8.22
C THR A 78 4.36 -16.83 9.06
N MET A 79 4.35 -15.64 8.51
CA MET A 79 3.95 -14.44 9.24
C MET A 79 2.46 -14.43 9.61
N ILE A 80 1.59 -14.93 8.72
CA ILE A 80 0.14 -15.03 8.96
C ILE A 80 -0.14 -16.06 10.07
N GLU A 81 0.51 -17.21 10.04
CA GLU A 81 0.38 -18.26 11.06
C GLU A 81 0.93 -17.78 12.41
N LEU A 82 2.04 -17.05 12.40
CA LEU A 82 2.64 -16.46 13.59
C LEU A 82 1.73 -15.43 14.26
N ASP A 83 1.02 -14.62 13.49
CA ASP A 83 0.00 -13.72 14.01
C ASP A 83 -1.19 -14.48 14.62
N GLY A 84 -1.63 -15.56 13.98
CA GLY A 84 -2.68 -16.46 14.45
C GLY A 84 -4.08 -15.86 14.52
N THR A 85 -4.30 -14.64 13.98
CA THR A 85 -5.62 -13.98 13.97
C THR A 85 -6.12 -13.68 12.57
N PRO A 86 -7.45 -13.72 12.33
CA PRO A 86 -7.99 -13.44 11.00
C PRO A 86 -7.62 -12.05 10.46
N ASN A 87 -7.51 -11.06 11.34
CA ASN A 87 -7.31 -9.65 10.99
C ASN A 87 -5.91 -9.11 11.32
N LYS A 88 -4.92 -9.97 11.60
CA LYS A 88 -3.51 -9.62 11.87
C LYS A 88 -3.33 -8.64 13.04
N ARG A 89 -4.15 -8.76 14.07
CA ARG A 89 -4.14 -7.81 15.20
C ARG A 89 -2.96 -7.98 16.17
N ASN A 90 -2.30 -9.15 16.17
CA ASN A 90 -1.21 -9.42 17.12
C ASN A 90 0.12 -8.81 16.64
N LEU A 91 0.51 -9.07 15.40
CA LEU A 91 1.73 -8.52 14.79
C LEU A 91 1.48 -7.17 14.10
N GLY A 92 0.28 -6.97 13.59
CA GLY A 92 -0.10 -5.83 12.77
C GLY A 92 0.02 -6.10 11.27
N ALA A 93 -1.05 -5.81 10.52
CA ALA A 93 -1.03 -5.93 9.06
C ALA A 93 0.05 -5.05 8.43
N ASN A 94 0.32 -3.89 9.01
CA ASN A 94 1.39 -2.99 8.59
C ASN A 94 2.79 -3.61 8.77
N ALA A 95 3.05 -4.33 9.86
CA ALA A 95 4.31 -5.03 10.07
C ALA A 95 4.47 -6.18 9.06
N ILE A 96 3.46 -7.04 8.94
CA ILE A 96 3.47 -8.17 8.01
C ILE A 96 3.65 -7.70 6.57
N LEU A 97 2.90 -6.69 6.14
CA LEU A 97 2.97 -6.16 4.78
C LEU A 97 4.32 -5.50 4.47
N ALA A 98 4.91 -4.77 5.43
CA ALA A 98 6.23 -4.17 5.24
C ALA A 98 7.29 -5.23 4.91
N VAL A 99 7.32 -6.32 5.66
CA VAL A 99 8.28 -7.42 5.46
C VAL A 99 7.98 -8.18 4.17
N SER A 100 6.71 -8.49 3.89
CA SER A 100 6.29 -9.16 2.66
C SER A 100 6.74 -8.39 1.40
N MET A 101 6.47 -7.08 1.35
CA MET A 101 6.88 -6.24 0.23
C MET A 101 8.40 -6.09 0.12
N ALA A 102 9.11 -6.00 1.25
CA ALA A 102 10.57 -5.90 1.25
C ALA A 102 11.21 -7.21 0.78
N ALA A 103 10.66 -8.38 1.16
CA ALA A 103 11.09 -9.68 0.70
C ALA A 103 10.90 -9.84 -0.82
N ALA A 104 9.72 -9.48 -1.35
CA ALA A 104 9.47 -9.51 -2.79
C ALA A 104 10.47 -8.64 -3.58
N ARG A 105 10.78 -7.45 -3.07
CA ARG A 105 11.79 -6.56 -3.67
C ARG A 105 13.20 -7.15 -3.59
N ALA A 106 13.54 -7.80 -2.48
CA ALA A 106 14.84 -8.47 -2.31
C ALA A 106 14.98 -9.66 -3.28
N GLY A 107 13.93 -10.48 -3.42
CA GLY A 107 13.88 -11.57 -4.41
C GLY A 107 14.05 -11.05 -5.83
N ALA A 108 13.31 -10.01 -6.22
CA ALA A 108 13.43 -9.38 -7.53
C ALA A 108 14.86 -8.85 -7.79
N ALA A 109 15.47 -8.20 -6.80
CA ALA A 109 16.84 -7.68 -6.91
C ALA A 109 17.88 -8.81 -7.00
N ALA A 110 17.68 -9.92 -6.27
CA ALA A 110 18.55 -11.10 -6.34
C ALA A 110 18.51 -11.76 -7.73
N ASP A 111 17.35 -11.76 -8.37
CA ASP A 111 17.16 -12.29 -9.72
C ASP A 111 17.44 -11.25 -10.83
N HIS A 112 17.96 -10.07 -10.48
CA HIS A 112 18.22 -8.95 -11.41
C HIS A 112 17.01 -8.56 -12.26
N MET A 113 15.81 -8.66 -11.69
CA MET A 113 14.55 -8.34 -12.36
C MET A 113 13.90 -7.07 -11.79
N PRO A 114 13.19 -6.27 -12.59
CA PRO A 114 12.31 -5.26 -12.05
C PRO A 114 11.13 -5.94 -11.33
N LEU A 115 10.63 -5.33 -10.25
CA LEU A 115 9.63 -5.93 -9.38
C LEU A 115 8.35 -6.37 -10.14
N TRP A 116 7.87 -5.55 -11.08
CA TRP A 116 6.69 -5.90 -11.88
C TRP A 116 6.88 -7.20 -12.67
N ARG A 117 8.08 -7.43 -13.19
CA ARG A 117 8.41 -8.65 -13.94
C ARG A 117 8.53 -9.85 -13.01
N TYR A 118 9.13 -9.65 -11.83
CA TYR A 118 9.27 -10.68 -10.82
C TYR A 118 7.92 -11.17 -10.30
N LEU A 119 6.96 -10.26 -10.11
CA LEU A 119 5.60 -10.58 -9.65
C LEU A 119 4.68 -11.08 -10.75
N ALA A 120 5.10 -11.00 -12.02
CA ALA A 120 4.28 -11.41 -13.15
C ALA A 120 4.21 -12.94 -13.24
N GLU A 121 3.00 -13.49 -13.16
CA GLU A 121 2.75 -14.92 -13.40
C GLU A 121 2.82 -15.29 -14.88
N THR A 122 2.75 -14.30 -15.77
CA THR A 122 2.77 -14.47 -17.22
C THR A 122 3.85 -13.61 -17.87
N THR A 123 4.29 -13.99 -19.07
CA THR A 123 5.30 -13.24 -19.83
C THR A 123 4.81 -11.91 -20.41
N ASN A 124 3.50 -11.65 -20.39
CA ASN A 124 2.84 -10.49 -21.00
C ASN A 124 2.27 -9.50 -19.98
N ALA A 125 2.88 -9.38 -18.80
CA ALA A 125 2.44 -8.45 -17.74
C ALA A 125 3.01 -7.03 -17.95
N ASP A 126 2.96 -6.51 -19.17
CA ASP A 126 3.47 -5.18 -19.55
C ASP A 126 2.34 -4.19 -19.91
N LEU A 127 1.09 -4.63 -19.78
CA LEU A 127 -0.07 -3.79 -20.04
C LEU A 127 -0.45 -2.99 -18.78
N LEU A 128 -0.40 -1.67 -18.88
CA LEU A 128 -0.94 -0.79 -17.83
C LEU A 128 -2.47 -0.81 -17.84
N PRO A 129 -3.13 -0.82 -16.67
CA PRO A 129 -4.58 -0.71 -16.60
C PRO A 129 -5.06 0.66 -17.08
N VAL A 130 -6.32 0.74 -17.53
CA VAL A 130 -6.99 2.02 -17.75
C VAL A 130 -7.01 2.79 -16.43
N PRO A 131 -6.52 4.04 -16.37
CA PRO A 131 -6.47 4.77 -15.11
C PRO A 131 -7.88 5.11 -14.62
N MET A 132 -8.17 4.80 -13.37
CA MET A 132 -9.33 5.26 -12.62
C MET A 132 -8.95 6.53 -11.84
N MET A 133 -9.52 7.68 -12.23
CA MET A 133 -9.13 8.97 -11.66
C MET A 133 -10.28 9.56 -10.85
N ASN A 134 -10.05 9.76 -9.56
CA ASN A 134 -10.99 10.43 -8.68
C ASN A 134 -11.02 11.95 -9.00
N ILE A 135 -12.19 12.45 -9.36
CA ILE A 135 -12.39 13.83 -9.80
C ILE A 135 -13.07 14.67 -8.73
N LEU A 136 -14.00 14.10 -7.98
CA LEU A 136 -14.76 14.78 -6.94
C LEU A 136 -14.96 13.86 -5.75
N ASN A 137 -14.74 14.39 -4.55
CA ASN A 137 -14.95 13.69 -3.28
C ASN A 137 -16.16 14.23 -2.52
N GLY A 138 -16.81 13.34 -1.79
CA GLY A 138 -17.87 13.66 -0.83
C GLY A 138 -17.82 12.75 0.38
N GLY A 139 -18.93 12.55 1.06
CA GLY A 139 -19.02 11.71 2.25
C GLY A 139 -18.04 12.13 3.34
N ALA A 140 -17.38 11.18 3.97
CA ALA A 140 -16.38 11.43 5.02
C ALA A 140 -15.02 11.97 4.48
N HIS A 141 -14.83 12.01 3.17
CA HIS A 141 -13.56 12.42 2.53
C HIS A 141 -13.47 13.90 2.19
N ALA A 142 -14.59 14.63 2.26
CA ALA A 142 -14.63 16.06 1.98
C ALA A 142 -15.62 16.79 2.89
N PRO A 143 -15.33 18.03 3.31
CA PRO A 143 -16.21 18.83 4.16
C PRO A 143 -17.29 19.52 3.31
N ASN A 144 -18.13 18.74 2.62
CA ASN A 144 -19.24 19.21 1.82
C ASN A 144 -20.51 18.38 2.10
N ASN A 145 -21.59 18.69 1.40
CA ASN A 145 -22.90 18.05 1.55
C ASN A 145 -23.19 16.95 0.51
N VAL A 146 -22.17 16.44 -0.16
CA VAL A 146 -22.30 15.36 -1.12
C VAL A 146 -22.18 14.02 -0.38
N ASP A 147 -23.23 13.21 -0.42
CA ASP A 147 -23.26 11.92 0.31
C ASP A 147 -22.41 10.82 -0.35
N ILE A 148 -22.23 10.90 -1.67
CA ILE A 148 -21.41 9.94 -2.43
C ILE A 148 -19.94 10.24 -2.21
N GLN A 149 -19.19 9.22 -1.81
CA GLN A 149 -17.79 9.35 -1.39
C GLN A 149 -16.85 9.80 -2.51
N GLU A 150 -17.02 9.24 -3.72
CA GLU A 150 -16.11 9.47 -4.84
C GLU A 150 -16.85 9.44 -6.18
N PHE A 151 -16.42 10.33 -7.10
CA PHE A 151 -16.81 10.30 -8.50
C PHE A 151 -15.55 10.15 -9.34
N MET A 152 -15.47 9.07 -10.11
CA MET A 152 -14.30 8.73 -10.90
C MET A 152 -14.57 8.81 -12.39
N VAL A 153 -13.54 9.09 -13.17
CA VAL A 153 -13.55 8.97 -14.63
C VAL A 153 -12.56 7.88 -15.07
N MET A 154 -12.94 7.16 -16.12
CA MET A 154 -12.12 6.14 -16.76
C MET A 154 -12.07 6.43 -18.27
N PRO A 155 -10.94 6.82 -18.83
CA PRO A 155 -10.80 7.15 -20.26
C PRO A 155 -10.60 5.85 -21.09
N ILE A 156 -11.64 5.03 -21.19
CA ILE A 156 -11.58 3.70 -21.83
C ILE A 156 -11.32 3.74 -23.34
N GLY A 157 -11.49 4.91 -23.99
CA GLY A 157 -11.20 5.10 -25.41
C GLY A 157 -9.81 5.63 -25.72
N ALA A 158 -8.95 5.84 -24.71
CA ALA A 158 -7.59 6.30 -24.92
C ALA A 158 -6.70 5.16 -25.44
N GLU A 159 -5.90 5.41 -26.48
CA GLU A 159 -5.00 4.41 -27.06
C GLU A 159 -3.73 4.19 -26.21
N THR A 160 -3.35 5.19 -25.42
CA THR A 160 -2.17 5.14 -24.54
C THR A 160 -2.50 5.59 -23.12
N PHE A 161 -1.72 5.13 -22.14
CA PHE A 161 -1.86 5.60 -20.75
C PHE A 161 -1.68 7.14 -20.62
N SER A 162 -0.70 7.69 -21.34
CA SER A 162 -0.43 9.14 -21.34
C SER A 162 -1.61 9.94 -21.87
N GLU A 163 -2.27 9.46 -22.91
CA GLU A 163 -3.49 10.08 -23.43
C GLU A 163 -4.65 9.98 -22.45
N GLY A 164 -4.83 8.81 -21.84
CA GLY A 164 -5.83 8.62 -20.80
C GLY A 164 -5.64 9.57 -19.62
N LEU A 165 -4.41 9.75 -19.17
CA LEU A 165 -4.07 10.70 -18.11
C LEU A 165 -4.41 12.15 -18.53
N ARG A 166 -4.03 12.55 -19.76
CA ARG A 166 -4.37 13.89 -20.31
C ARG A 166 -5.88 14.13 -20.30
N MET A 167 -6.66 13.17 -20.81
CA MET A 167 -8.13 13.27 -20.83
C MET A 167 -8.71 13.47 -19.42
N GLY A 168 -8.24 12.72 -18.42
CA GLY A 168 -8.69 12.88 -17.05
C GLY A 168 -8.34 14.24 -16.44
N VAL A 169 -7.13 14.75 -16.72
CA VAL A 169 -6.71 16.09 -16.29
C VAL A 169 -7.60 17.18 -16.92
N GLU A 170 -7.91 17.05 -18.20
CA GLU A 170 -8.80 18.00 -18.89
C GLU A 170 -10.21 17.97 -18.30
N VAL A 171 -10.79 16.79 -18.06
CA VAL A 171 -12.08 16.64 -17.37
C VAL A 171 -12.06 17.31 -16.00
N PHE A 172 -11.00 17.08 -15.20
CA PHE A 172 -10.86 17.70 -13.88
C PHE A 172 -10.88 19.24 -13.96
N HIS A 173 -10.09 19.83 -14.84
CA HIS A 173 -10.03 21.29 -14.98
C HIS A 173 -11.32 21.89 -15.53
N HIS A 174 -11.97 21.23 -16.49
CA HIS A 174 -13.28 21.67 -17.01
C HIS A 174 -14.35 21.61 -15.93
N LEU A 175 -14.44 20.52 -15.16
CA LEU A 175 -15.40 20.42 -14.06
C LEU A 175 -15.14 21.49 -12.99
N LYS A 176 -13.89 21.71 -12.61
CA LYS A 176 -13.52 22.77 -11.66
C LYS A 176 -14.01 24.14 -12.14
N LYS A 177 -13.84 24.45 -13.45
CA LYS A 177 -14.32 25.72 -14.03
C LYS A 177 -15.84 25.81 -13.98
N VAL A 178 -16.56 24.77 -14.39
CA VAL A 178 -18.04 24.74 -14.37
C VAL A 178 -18.58 24.96 -12.96
N LEU A 179 -18.01 24.31 -11.95
CA LEU A 179 -18.42 24.50 -10.55
C LEU A 179 -18.14 25.93 -10.06
N SER A 180 -16.95 26.44 -10.35
CA SER A 180 -16.59 27.83 -10.00
C SER A 180 -17.52 28.87 -10.65
N ASP A 181 -17.87 28.69 -11.94
CA ASP A 181 -18.79 29.59 -12.66
C ASP A 181 -20.22 29.56 -12.07
N GLN A 182 -20.59 28.48 -11.37
CA GLN A 182 -21.83 28.28 -10.63
C GLN A 182 -21.75 28.71 -9.15
N GLY A 183 -20.61 29.22 -8.69
CA GLY A 183 -20.41 29.63 -7.30
C GLY A 183 -20.33 28.45 -6.30
N LYS A 184 -19.86 27.29 -6.76
CA LYS A 184 -19.71 26.06 -5.99
C LYS A 184 -18.24 25.71 -5.77
#